data_86ffa0a9135c493370b4f22c2365605f
#
_entry.id   86ffa0a9135c493370b4f22c2365605f
#
_cell.length_a   1.000
_cell.length_b   1.000
_cell.length_c   1.000
_cell.angle_alpha   90.00
_cell.angle_beta   90.00
_cell.angle_gamma   90.00
#
_symmetry.space_group_name_H-M   'P 1'
#
loop_
_entity.id
_entity.type
_entity.pdbx_description
1 polymer ?
#
loop_
_entity_poly.entity_id
_entity_poly.type
_entity_poly.pdbx_seq_one_letter_code
_entity_poly.pdbx_strand_id
1 'polypeptide(L)'
;MKTLEDQMSFYAAYHQDARNKATHFVGVPMIVFSLLIPLGWLRIDIGDFFVSAALIVTSLLLLYYLLLDIPLGLAMGAVFALMLWGAEPLSQASLVISLTWFLVLFVVGWALQLWGHVYEGRKPALVDNLFQIFVAPIFLAAEVFFALGYRPRLHEVVQRRALEMRAQAGVRPSGDLKSA
;
A
#
# COMPACT_ATOMS: atom_id res chain seq x y z
N MET A 1 -12.02 -10.16 -12.86
CA MET A 1 -11.19 -9.31 -11.97
C MET A 1 -11.64 -9.59 -10.54
N LYS A 2 -10.72 -9.69 -9.55
CA LYS A 2 -11.12 -9.84 -8.13
C LYS A 2 -11.84 -8.57 -7.67
N THR A 3 -12.87 -8.72 -6.85
CA THR A 3 -13.63 -7.59 -6.28
C THR A 3 -12.82 -6.85 -5.21
N LEU A 4 -13.25 -5.65 -4.81
CA LEU A 4 -12.69 -4.94 -3.65
C LEU A 4 -12.73 -5.84 -2.41
N GLU A 5 -13.86 -6.51 -2.17
CA GLU A 5 -14.04 -7.43 -1.04
C GLU A 5 -13.00 -8.56 -1.04
N ASP A 6 -12.76 -9.19 -2.20
CA ASP A 6 -11.77 -10.28 -2.32
C ASP A 6 -10.36 -9.78 -2.04
N GLN A 7 -9.98 -8.60 -2.58
CA GLN A 7 -8.66 -8.02 -2.39
C GLN A 7 -8.44 -7.61 -0.92
N MET A 8 -9.44 -6.94 -0.33
CA MET A 8 -9.36 -6.49 1.06
C MET A 8 -9.32 -7.67 2.04
N SER A 9 -10.17 -8.71 1.83
CA SER A 9 -10.20 -9.89 2.69
C SER A 9 -8.89 -10.66 2.66
N PHE A 10 -8.29 -10.82 1.48
CA PHE A 10 -7.00 -11.49 1.36
C PHE A 10 -5.90 -10.68 2.06
N TYR A 11 -5.84 -9.36 1.84
CA TYR A 11 -4.83 -8.51 2.47
C TYR A 11 -5.01 -8.45 3.99
N ALA A 12 -6.25 -8.29 4.47
CA ALA A 12 -6.58 -8.26 5.88
C ALA A 12 -6.19 -9.57 6.61
N ALA A 13 -6.23 -10.72 5.93
CA ALA A 13 -5.80 -11.99 6.51
C ALA A 13 -4.31 -12.02 6.89
N TYR A 14 -3.49 -11.13 6.36
CA TYR A 14 -2.06 -10.97 6.68
C TYR A 14 -1.78 -9.77 7.60
N HIS A 15 -2.82 -8.96 7.96
CA HIS A 15 -2.68 -7.70 8.68
C HIS A 15 -3.77 -7.56 9.75
N GLN A 16 -3.71 -8.41 10.80
CA GLN A 16 -4.66 -8.39 11.93
C GLN A 16 -4.08 -7.69 13.16
N ASP A 17 -2.75 -7.73 13.38
CA ASP A 17 -2.11 -7.04 14.50
C ASP A 17 -2.10 -5.52 14.26
N ALA A 18 -2.55 -4.74 15.25
CA ALA A 18 -2.62 -3.29 15.16
C ALA A 18 -1.24 -2.63 14.98
N ARG A 19 -0.18 -3.23 15.55
CA ARG A 19 1.20 -2.74 15.41
C ARG A 19 1.71 -2.96 13.99
N ASN A 20 1.35 -4.10 13.38
CA ASN A 20 1.62 -4.37 11.98
C ASN A 20 0.94 -3.32 11.07
N LYS A 21 -0.34 -3.08 11.28
CA LYS A 21 -1.07 -2.01 10.55
C LYS A 21 -0.40 -0.64 10.73
N ALA A 22 -0.02 -0.27 11.98
CA ALA A 22 0.63 1.00 12.24
C ALA A 22 1.95 1.18 11.49
N THR A 23 2.80 0.13 11.44
CA THR A 23 4.04 0.19 10.64
C THR A 23 3.76 0.29 9.14
N HIS A 24 2.66 -0.33 8.66
CA HIS A 24 2.23 -0.25 7.27
C HIS A 24 1.72 1.14 6.89
N PHE A 25 1.03 1.84 7.78
CA PHE A 25 0.59 3.23 7.56
C PHE A 25 1.74 4.21 7.30
N VAL A 26 2.94 3.90 7.78
CA VAL A 26 4.14 4.70 7.52
C VAL A 26 4.96 4.09 6.37
N GLY A 27 5.22 2.80 6.43
CA GLY A 27 6.15 2.13 5.52
C GLY A 27 5.64 2.03 4.08
N VAL A 28 4.33 1.75 3.85
CA VAL A 28 3.77 1.69 2.49
C VAL A 28 3.86 3.03 1.77
N PRO A 29 3.42 4.17 2.36
CA PRO A 29 3.62 5.48 1.73
C PRO A 29 5.09 5.80 1.43
N MET A 30 6.01 5.45 2.34
CA MET A 30 7.45 5.65 2.12
C MET A 30 7.97 4.85 0.92
N ILE A 31 7.59 3.57 0.80
CA ILE A 31 7.99 2.71 -0.33
C ILE A 31 7.40 3.26 -1.62
N VAL A 32 6.10 3.56 -1.66
CA VAL A 32 5.45 4.10 -2.87
C VAL A 32 6.11 5.40 -3.29
N PHE A 33 6.27 6.35 -2.38
CA PHE A 33 6.91 7.64 -2.67
C PHE A 33 8.34 7.46 -3.17
N SER A 34 9.12 6.58 -2.53
CA SER A 34 10.50 6.31 -2.94
C SER A 34 10.60 5.81 -4.37
N LEU A 35 9.67 4.92 -4.79
CA LEU A 35 9.66 4.38 -6.15
C LEU A 35 9.30 5.42 -7.22
N LEU A 36 8.56 6.47 -6.86
CA LEU A 36 8.24 7.56 -7.81
C LEU A 36 9.49 8.33 -8.22
N ILE A 37 10.53 8.40 -7.38
CA ILE A 37 11.77 9.11 -7.67
C ILE A 37 12.49 8.49 -8.89
N PRO A 38 12.91 7.21 -8.89
CA PRO A 38 13.56 6.61 -10.05
C PRO A 38 12.62 6.46 -11.26
N LEU A 39 11.31 6.28 -11.05
CA LEU A 39 10.35 6.29 -12.15
C LEU A 39 10.23 7.68 -12.80
N GLY A 40 10.50 8.76 -12.06
CA GLY A 40 10.56 10.12 -12.60
C GLY A 40 11.76 10.38 -13.50
N TRP A 41 12.85 9.58 -13.43
CA TRP A 41 14.00 9.70 -14.34
C TRP A 41 13.65 9.29 -15.77
N LEU A 42 12.72 8.35 -15.93
CA LEU A 42 12.22 7.93 -17.24
C LEU A 42 11.11 8.88 -17.67
N ARG A 43 11.47 9.97 -18.33
CA ARG A 43 10.54 11.00 -18.78
C ARG A 43 10.76 11.40 -20.23
N ILE A 44 9.69 11.86 -20.86
CA ILE A 44 9.68 12.47 -22.19
C ILE A 44 9.10 13.86 -22.04
N ASP A 45 9.86 14.89 -22.40
CA ASP A 45 9.39 16.28 -22.41
C ASP A 45 8.70 16.58 -23.75
N ILE A 46 7.49 17.13 -23.69
CA ILE A 46 6.66 17.45 -24.87
C ILE A 46 6.24 18.92 -24.76
N GLY A 47 7.08 19.83 -25.27
CA GLY A 47 6.89 21.27 -25.11
C GLY A 47 6.95 21.66 -23.63
N ASP A 48 5.88 22.28 -23.15
CA ASP A 48 5.76 22.71 -21.74
C ASP A 48 5.26 21.59 -20.81
N PHE A 49 4.98 20.40 -21.35
CA PHE A 49 4.50 19.24 -20.59
C PHE A 49 5.56 18.13 -20.56
N PHE A 50 5.43 17.25 -19.59
CA PHE A 50 6.21 16.02 -19.54
C PHE A 50 5.35 14.81 -19.20
N VAL A 51 5.78 13.64 -19.66
CA VAL A 51 5.20 12.35 -19.28
C VAL A 51 6.32 11.49 -18.70
N SER A 52 6.21 11.15 -17.41
CA SER A 52 7.15 10.27 -16.75
C SER A 52 6.59 8.86 -16.54
N ALA A 53 7.45 7.87 -16.36
CA ALA A 53 7.02 6.54 -15.98
C ALA A 53 6.27 6.55 -14.62
N ALA A 54 6.63 7.46 -13.71
CA ALA A 54 5.90 7.67 -12.46
C ALA A 54 4.44 8.06 -12.71
N LEU A 55 4.20 9.01 -13.63
CA LEU A 55 2.84 9.42 -14.00
C LEU A 55 2.06 8.28 -14.66
N ILE A 56 2.68 7.53 -15.57
CA ILE A 56 2.03 6.40 -16.25
C ILE A 56 1.64 5.32 -15.25
N VAL A 57 2.59 4.87 -14.42
CA VAL A 57 2.35 3.79 -13.44
C VAL A 57 1.28 4.18 -12.43
N THR A 58 1.34 5.40 -11.87
CA THR A 58 0.32 5.87 -10.92
C THR A 58 -1.05 6.05 -11.58
N SER A 59 -1.12 6.49 -12.85
CA SER A 59 -2.39 6.61 -13.59
C SER A 59 -3.03 5.24 -13.85
N LEU A 60 -2.24 4.24 -14.22
CA LEU A 60 -2.73 2.86 -14.41
C LEU A 60 -3.21 2.25 -13.09
N LEU A 61 -2.48 2.49 -12.00
CA LEU A 61 -2.87 2.01 -10.68
C LEU A 61 -4.13 2.74 -10.17
N LEU A 62 -4.24 4.03 -10.43
CA LEU A 62 -5.44 4.82 -10.11
C LEU A 62 -6.66 4.32 -10.88
N LEU A 63 -6.52 4.04 -12.18
CA LEU A 63 -7.58 3.44 -12.98
C LEU A 63 -8.05 2.12 -12.36
N TYR A 64 -7.12 1.26 -11.96
CA TYR A 64 -7.44 0.01 -11.27
C TYR A 64 -8.22 0.28 -9.97
N TYR A 65 -7.84 1.27 -9.15
CA TYR A 65 -8.54 1.60 -7.91
C TYR A 65 -9.93 2.18 -8.16
N LEU A 66 -10.10 3.01 -9.18
CA LEU A 66 -11.42 3.53 -9.58
C LEU A 66 -12.36 2.42 -10.04
N LEU A 67 -11.82 1.38 -10.71
CA LEU A 67 -12.60 0.20 -11.11
C LEU A 67 -12.98 -0.69 -9.92
N LEU A 68 -12.22 -0.66 -8.82
CA LEU A 68 -12.56 -1.37 -7.58
C LEU A 68 -13.60 -0.62 -6.75
N ASP A 69 -13.41 0.70 -6.55
CA ASP A 69 -14.27 1.56 -5.73
C ASP A 69 -13.99 3.03 -6.05
N ILE A 70 -15.00 3.75 -6.52
CA ILE A 70 -14.82 5.14 -6.95
C ILE A 70 -14.40 6.06 -5.80
N PRO A 71 -15.06 6.08 -4.61
CA PRO A 71 -14.63 6.94 -3.51
C PRO A 71 -13.21 6.67 -3.03
N LEU A 72 -12.82 5.41 -2.88
CA LEU A 72 -11.44 5.05 -2.50
C LEU A 72 -10.44 5.41 -3.61
N GLY A 73 -10.82 5.20 -4.88
CA GLY A 73 -10.00 5.58 -6.03
C GLY A 73 -9.78 7.09 -6.09
N LEU A 74 -10.81 7.91 -5.86
CA LEU A 74 -10.67 9.37 -5.83
C LEU A 74 -9.77 9.84 -4.66
N ALA A 75 -9.91 9.25 -3.48
CA ALA A 75 -9.03 9.54 -2.35
C ALA A 75 -7.56 9.19 -2.68
N MET A 76 -7.33 8.02 -3.30
CA MET A 76 -5.99 7.63 -3.75
C MET A 76 -5.45 8.52 -4.87
N GLY A 77 -6.33 9.05 -5.73
CA GLY A 77 -5.96 10.06 -6.74
C GLY A 77 -5.36 11.33 -6.11
N ALA A 78 -6.00 11.84 -5.06
CA ALA A 78 -5.46 12.98 -4.31
C ALA A 78 -4.11 12.65 -3.65
N VAL A 79 -3.98 11.46 -3.05
CA VAL A 79 -2.72 11.00 -2.44
C VAL A 79 -1.62 10.89 -3.49
N PHE A 80 -1.89 10.25 -4.63
CA PHE A 80 -0.89 10.11 -5.70
C PHE A 80 -0.52 11.44 -6.34
N ALA A 81 -1.47 12.37 -6.50
CA ALA A 81 -1.15 13.72 -6.99
C ALA A 81 -0.16 14.44 -6.07
N LEU A 82 -0.38 14.38 -4.75
CA LEU A 82 0.55 14.94 -3.75
C LEU A 82 1.91 14.24 -3.78
N MET A 83 1.93 12.91 -3.89
CA MET A 83 3.17 12.14 -3.97
C MET A 83 3.97 12.46 -5.24
N LEU A 84 3.31 12.53 -6.40
CA LEU A 84 3.96 12.91 -7.66
C LEU A 84 4.52 14.33 -7.59
N TRP A 85 3.74 15.28 -7.07
CA TRP A 85 4.20 16.66 -6.87
C TRP A 85 5.43 16.73 -5.97
N GLY A 86 5.45 15.99 -4.85
CA GLY A 86 6.59 15.96 -3.93
C GLY A 86 7.80 15.18 -4.46
N ALA A 87 7.60 14.14 -5.28
CA ALA A 87 8.68 13.32 -5.84
C ALA A 87 9.37 13.99 -7.04
N GLU A 88 8.67 14.87 -7.78
CA GLU A 88 9.20 15.52 -8.98
C GLU A 88 10.52 16.29 -8.72
N PRO A 89 10.61 17.22 -7.75
CA PRO A 89 11.87 17.93 -7.50
C PRO A 89 12.99 16.98 -7.08
N LEU A 90 12.68 15.87 -6.40
CA LEU A 90 13.69 14.88 -6.02
C LEU A 90 14.17 14.07 -7.22
N SER A 91 13.28 13.74 -8.15
CA SER A 91 13.65 13.03 -9.39
C SER A 91 14.50 13.88 -10.31
N GLN A 92 14.34 15.21 -10.30
CA GLN A 92 15.11 16.15 -11.12
C GLN A 92 16.38 16.67 -10.41
N ALA A 93 16.61 16.31 -9.15
CA ALA A 93 17.81 16.68 -8.41
C ALA A 93 19.05 15.94 -8.96
N SER A 94 20.24 16.25 -8.44
CA SER A 94 21.43 15.46 -8.80
C SER A 94 21.23 13.98 -8.49
N LEU A 95 21.88 13.12 -9.27
CA LEU A 95 21.76 11.66 -9.11
C LEU A 95 22.08 11.22 -7.67
N VAL A 96 23.02 11.86 -7.01
CA VAL A 96 23.39 11.56 -5.63
C VAL A 96 22.24 11.86 -4.69
N ILE A 97 21.60 13.03 -4.82
CA ILE A 97 20.44 13.43 -3.99
C ILE A 97 19.26 12.49 -4.25
N SER A 98 18.92 12.27 -5.53
CA SER A 98 17.82 11.37 -5.93
C SER A 98 18.01 9.95 -5.38
N LEU A 99 19.20 9.35 -5.59
CA LEU A 99 19.51 8.01 -5.10
C LEU A 99 19.48 7.95 -3.57
N THR A 100 20.00 8.96 -2.89
CA THR A 100 19.98 8.99 -1.41
C THR A 100 18.57 8.97 -0.88
N TRP A 101 17.68 9.83 -1.37
CA TRP A 101 16.28 9.87 -0.94
C TRP A 101 15.55 8.58 -1.30
N PHE A 102 15.74 8.07 -2.52
CA PHE A 102 15.17 6.79 -2.92
C PHE A 102 15.59 5.67 -1.96
N LEU A 103 16.89 5.48 -1.76
CA LEU A 103 17.41 4.37 -0.96
C LEU A 103 17.01 4.48 0.50
N VAL A 104 17.11 5.68 1.11
CA VAL A 104 16.74 5.88 2.51
C VAL A 104 15.26 5.56 2.73
N LEU A 105 14.37 6.14 1.93
CA LEU A 105 12.94 5.92 2.08
C LEU A 105 12.54 4.47 1.75
N PHE A 106 13.15 3.87 0.74
CA PHE A 106 12.90 2.49 0.35
C PHE A 106 13.32 1.51 1.45
N VAL A 107 14.56 1.64 1.93
CA VAL A 107 15.11 0.72 2.95
C VAL A 107 14.37 0.87 4.27
N VAL A 108 14.13 2.12 4.74
CA VAL A 108 13.39 2.36 5.98
C VAL A 108 11.94 1.90 5.84
N GLY A 109 11.30 2.17 4.70
CA GLY A 109 9.94 1.70 4.41
C GLY A 109 9.85 0.17 4.49
N TRP A 110 10.76 -0.55 3.84
CA TRP A 110 10.80 -2.02 3.91
C TRP A 110 11.14 -2.54 5.30
N ALA A 111 12.05 -1.90 6.04
CA ALA A 111 12.35 -2.26 7.41
C ALA A 111 11.09 -2.19 8.30
N LEU A 112 10.28 -1.12 8.15
CA LEU A 112 9.00 -1.00 8.85
C LEU A 112 8.00 -2.09 8.45
N GLN A 113 7.90 -2.44 7.14
CA GLN A 113 7.03 -3.53 6.69
C GLN A 113 7.43 -4.86 7.34
N LEU A 114 8.71 -5.22 7.24
CA LEU A 114 9.20 -6.48 7.79
C LEU A 114 9.05 -6.52 9.32
N TRP A 115 9.31 -5.41 10.01
CA TRP A 115 9.11 -5.30 11.45
C TRP A 115 7.63 -5.51 11.83
N GLY A 116 6.71 -4.93 11.07
CA GLY A 116 5.27 -5.15 11.25
C GLY A 116 4.90 -6.63 11.17
N HIS A 117 5.45 -7.35 10.19
CA HIS A 117 5.21 -8.78 10.03
C HIS A 117 5.82 -9.66 11.13
N VAL A 118 6.83 -9.18 11.86
CA VAL A 118 7.31 -9.84 13.08
C VAL A 118 6.21 -9.83 14.15
N TYR A 119 5.49 -8.72 14.35
CA TYR A 119 4.35 -8.66 15.27
C TYR A 119 3.18 -9.52 14.81
N GLU A 120 2.95 -9.63 13.51
CA GLU A 120 1.90 -10.46 12.93
C GLU A 120 2.18 -11.97 13.10
N GLY A 121 3.46 -12.35 13.27
CA GLY A 121 3.87 -13.75 13.28
C GLY A 121 3.66 -14.46 11.93
N ARG A 122 3.57 -13.70 10.83
CA ARG A 122 3.29 -14.20 9.49
C ARG A 122 4.10 -13.45 8.45
N LYS A 123 4.53 -14.18 7.40
CA LYS A 123 5.19 -13.58 6.24
C LYS A 123 4.30 -12.55 5.52
N PRO A 124 4.88 -11.57 4.81
CA PRO A 124 4.14 -10.61 4.01
C PRO A 124 3.24 -11.26 2.96
N ALA A 125 2.06 -10.68 2.71
CA ALA A 125 1.10 -11.15 1.71
C ALA A 125 1.70 -11.24 0.30
N LEU A 126 2.65 -10.35 -0.03
CA LEU A 126 3.33 -10.32 -1.32
C LEU A 126 4.14 -11.61 -1.61
N VAL A 127 4.57 -12.34 -0.59
CA VAL A 127 5.30 -13.61 -0.76
C VAL A 127 4.40 -14.70 -1.35
N ASP A 128 3.12 -14.69 -0.98
CA ASP A 128 2.13 -15.64 -1.52
C ASP A 128 1.47 -15.12 -2.80
N ASN A 129 1.39 -13.81 -2.97
CA ASN A 129 0.82 -13.16 -4.14
C ASN A 129 1.44 -11.78 -4.36
N LEU A 130 2.37 -11.70 -5.31
CA LEU A 130 3.10 -10.47 -5.63
C LEU A 130 2.18 -9.28 -5.97
N PHE A 131 0.99 -9.55 -6.52
CA PHE A 131 0.02 -8.50 -6.83
C PHE A 131 -0.43 -7.71 -5.58
N GLN A 132 -0.26 -8.26 -4.38
CA GLN A 132 -0.62 -7.59 -3.14
C GLN A 132 0.18 -6.31 -2.86
N ILE A 133 1.31 -6.10 -3.52
CA ILE A 133 2.06 -4.84 -3.44
C ILE A 133 1.22 -3.67 -4.00
N PHE A 134 0.41 -3.92 -5.02
CA PHE A 134 -0.50 -2.92 -5.60
C PHE A 134 -1.81 -2.77 -4.81
N VAL A 135 -2.14 -3.71 -3.94
CA VAL A 135 -3.32 -3.65 -3.08
C VAL A 135 -3.02 -2.89 -1.78
N ALA A 136 -1.77 -2.90 -1.32
CA ALA A 136 -1.37 -2.27 -0.07
C ALA A 136 -1.84 -0.80 0.08
N PRO A 137 -1.64 0.11 -0.89
CA PRO A 137 -2.05 1.51 -0.71
C PRO A 137 -3.56 1.69 -0.58
N ILE A 138 -4.37 1.02 -1.42
CA ILE A 138 -5.83 1.14 -1.33
C ILE A 138 -6.37 0.43 -0.09
N PHE A 139 -5.71 -0.62 0.43
CA PHE A 139 -6.07 -1.24 1.70
C PHE A 139 -5.94 -0.26 2.86
N LEU A 140 -4.84 0.50 2.94
CA LEU A 140 -4.68 1.52 3.99
C LEU A 140 -5.73 2.62 3.88
N ALA A 141 -6.05 3.07 2.67
CA ALA A 141 -7.15 4.02 2.46
C ALA A 141 -8.48 3.42 2.93
N ALA A 142 -8.77 2.16 2.60
CA ALA A 142 -9.99 1.47 3.04
C ALA A 142 -10.06 1.34 4.58
N GLU A 143 -8.97 1.05 5.26
CA GLU A 143 -8.93 1.01 6.74
C GLU A 143 -9.29 2.37 7.36
N VAL A 144 -8.79 3.49 6.79
CA VAL A 144 -9.18 4.84 7.22
C VAL A 144 -10.67 5.08 6.99
N PHE A 145 -11.18 4.73 5.81
CA PHE A 145 -12.59 4.91 5.46
C PHE A 145 -13.51 4.05 6.33
N PHE A 146 -13.11 2.81 6.64
CA PHE A 146 -13.85 1.94 7.56
C PHE A 146 -13.87 2.52 8.98
N ALA A 147 -12.76 3.07 9.46
CA ALA A 147 -12.70 3.75 10.76
C ALA A 147 -13.59 5.00 10.82
N LEU A 148 -13.83 5.66 9.67
CA LEU A 148 -14.78 6.77 9.53
C LEU A 148 -16.23 6.33 9.29
N GLY A 149 -16.50 5.02 9.33
CA GLY A 149 -17.85 4.47 9.17
C GLY A 149 -18.30 4.26 7.71
N TYR A 150 -17.39 4.33 6.75
CA TYR A 150 -17.71 4.02 5.36
C TYR A 150 -17.92 2.53 5.14
N ARG A 151 -19.06 2.15 4.54
CA ARG A 151 -19.43 0.75 4.23
C ARG A 151 -19.22 -0.25 5.38
N PRO A 152 -19.85 -0.08 6.55
CA PRO A 152 -19.60 -0.93 7.72
C PRO A 152 -19.88 -2.41 7.43
N ARG A 153 -20.88 -2.73 6.61
CA ARG A 153 -21.17 -4.11 6.19
C ARG A 153 -20.03 -4.74 5.40
N LEU A 154 -19.38 -3.97 4.51
CA LEU A 154 -18.21 -4.45 3.77
C LEU A 154 -17.03 -4.72 4.73
N HIS A 155 -16.82 -3.82 5.69
CA HIS A 155 -15.78 -4.02 6.73
C HIS A 155 -16.00 -5.32 7.51
N GLU A 156 -17.24 -5.57 7.98
CA GLU A 156 -17.59 -6.81 8.69
C GLU A 156 -17.33 -8.06 7.84
N VAL A 157 -17.73 -8.04 6.56
CA VAL A 157 -17.51 -9.16 5.64
C VAL A 157 -16.02 -9.39 5.41
N VAL A 158 -15.24 -8.32 5.18
CA VAL A 158 -13.78 -8.37 4.99
C VAL A 158 -13.10 -8.99 6.23
N GLN A 159 -13.45 -8.54 7.43
CA GLN A 159 -12.86 -9.07 8.67
C GLN A 159 -13.24 -10.53 8.89
N ARG A 160 -14.49 -10.90 8.72
CA ARG A 160 -14.94 -12.30 8.86
C ARG A 160 -14.19 -13.23 7.89
N ARG A 161 -14.13 -12.88 6.58
CA ARG A 161 -13.41 -13.69 5.59
C ARG A 161 -11.91 -13.75 5.88
N ALA A 162 -11.31 -12.66 6.34
CA ALA A 162 -9.91 -12.66 6.73
C ALA A 162 -9.60 -13.65 7.86
N LEU A 163 -10.47 -13.71 8.88
CA LEU A 163 -10.35 -14.66 9.99
C LEU A 163 -10.57 -16.11 9.52
N GLU A 164 -11.54 -16.36 8.65
CA GLU A 164 -11.76 -17.68 8.04
C GLU A 164 -10.53 -18.17 7.26
N MET A 165 -9.93 -17.29 6.44
CA MET A 165 -8.68 -17.60 5.70
C MET A 165 -7.52 -17.90 6.65
N ARG A 166 -7.41 -17.18 7.77
CA ARG A 166 -6.38 -17.47 8.79
C ARG A 166 -6.59 -18.81 9.45
N ALA A 167 -7.82 -19.13 9.83
CA ALA A 167 -8.15 -20.42 10.44
C ALA A 167 -7.84 -21.60 9.50
N GLN A 168 -8.18 -21.48 8.23
CA GLN A 168 -7.88 -22.49 7.20
C GLN A 168 -6.36 -22.66 6.99
N ALA A 169 -5.58 -21.60 7.13
CA ALA A 169 -4.12 -21.65 7.05
C ALA A 169 -3.44 -22.16 8.35
N GLY A 170 -4.18 -22.56 9.39
CA GLY A 170 -3.64 -23.02 10.66
C GLY A 170 -2.97 -21.93 11.50
N VAL A 171 -3.22 -20.67 11.22
CA VAL A 171 -2.64 -19.51 11.93
C VAL A 171 -3.50 -19.17 13.15
N ARG A 172 -2.94 -19.29 14.37
CA ARG A 172 -3.64 -18.90 15.61
C ARG A 172 -3.94 -17.39 15.63
N PRO A 173 -5.05 -16.95 16.27
CA PRO A 173 -5.30 -15.54 16.50
C PRO A 173 -4.16 -14.88 17.28
N SER A 174 -3.76 -13.66 16.88
CA SER A 174 -2.63 -12.92 17.48
C SER A 174 -2.81 -12.50 18.95
N GLY A 175 -3.95 -12.83 19.57
CA GLY A 175 -4.28 -12.49 20.97
C GLY A 175 -3.82 -13.51 22.02
N ASP A 176 -3.48 -14.74 21.63
CA ASP A 176 -3.22 -15.84 22.59
C ASP A 176 -1.79 -15.91 23.16
N LEU A 177 -0.92 -14.96 22.78
CA LEU A 177 0.46 -14.91 23.29
C LEU A 177 0.61 -14.21 24.66
N LYS A 178 -0.50 -13.83 25.31
CA LYS A 178 -0.46 -13.17 26.64
C LYS A 178 -0.72 -14.10 27.82
N SER A 179 -0.79 -15.42 27.63
CA SER A 179 -1.07 -16.39 28.69
C SER A 179 -0.17 -17.62 28.61
N ALA A 180 1.14 -17.42 28.54
CA ALA A 180 2.13 -18.48 28.80
C ALA A 180 3.31 -17.86 29.54
#